data_5a80b08124fceb50a2e8238643b9c7c5
#
_entry.id   5a80b08124fceb50a2e8238643b9c7c5
#
_cell.length_a   1.000
_cell.length_b   1.000
_cell.length_c   1.000
_cell.angle_alpha   90.00
_cell.angle_beta   90.00
_cell.angle_gamma   90.00
#
_symmetry.space_group_name_H-M   'P 1'
#
loop_
_entity.id
_entity.type
_entity.pdbx_description
1 polymer ?
#
loop_
_entity_poly.entity_id
_entity_poly.type
_entity_poly.pdbx_seq_one_letter_code
_entity_poly.pdbx_strand_id
1 'polypeptide(L)'
;MGSKFDWEPFEYDDMDDCNLSYCAKHKTEENEDTCVGKYKKFIAALAAIFAVECLALMITTCAMESSSAYRNSSSTQKQTSETVYDPLAENSDPIHYLQTDKKWKNMPYSEGTIGTYGCGLTTAASYISWITKDASYTPVSLHKAVGDSCLTDGVNDMGKFCEYIHQTYGDEYKPQTWNIDEAKQDLRDGYCLFASVYTGLREEGKQYEGHIVLVYKWDDSGIWIMDPYDKDYKGAMSEEKFNAVFSDGRSYFYAIKHL
;
A
#
# COMPACT_ATOMS: atom_id res chain seq x y z
N MET A 1 -6.35 -43.94 15.90
CA MET A 1 -7.78 -43.60 15.74
C MET A 1 -7.79 -42.19 15.13
N GLY A 2 -7.93 -42.12 13.81
CA GLY A 2 -7.94 -40.87 13.04
C GLY A 2 -9.37 -40.42 12.83
N SER A 3 -9.65 -39.18 13.15
CA SER A 3 -10.89 -38.52 12.79
C SER A 3 -10.72 -37.89 11.41
N LYS A 4 -11.43 -38.44 10.41
CA LYS A 4 -11.62 -37.79 9.12
C LYS A 4 -12.51 -36.57 9.30
N PHE A 5 -12.07 -35.42 8.85
CA PHE A 5 -12.93 -34.29 8.58
C PHE A 5 -13.47 -34.44 7.15
N ASP A 6 -14.76 -34.70 7.03
CA ASP A 6 -15.47 -34.71 5.75
C ASP A 6 -15.87 -33.28 5.42
N TRP A 7 -15.42 -32.79 4.27
CA TRP A 7 -15.89 -31.56 3.65
C TRP A 7 -17.08 -31.91 2.75
N GLU A 8 -18.28 -31.42 3.11
CA GLU A 8 -19.38 -31.37 2.16
C GLU A 8 -19.30 -30.06 1.35
N PRO A 9 -19.51 -30.13 0.03
CA PRO A 9 -19.52 -28.92 -0.81
C PRO A 9 -20.83 -28.14 -0.54
N PHE A 10 -20.71 -26.82 -0.32
CA PHE A 10 -21.83 -25.90 -0.30
C PHE A 10 -22.43 -25.83 -1.71
N GLU A 11 -23.67 -26.28 -1.85
CA GLU A 11 -24.48 -26.06 -3.03
C GLU A 11 -24.92 -24.61 -3.09
N TYR A 12 -24.64 -23.95 -4.24
CA TYR A 12 -25.15 -22.65 -4.62
C TYR A 12 -26.53 -22.87 -5.24
N ASP A 13 -27.59 -22.57 -4.48
CA ASP A 13 -28.92 -22.44 -5.03
C ASP A 13 -29.57 -21.13 -4.55
N ASP A 14 -30.05 -20.40 -5.54
CA ASP A 14 -31.12 -19.38 -5.51
C ASP A 14 -30.84 -18.04 -4.82
N MET A 15 -30.29 -17.10 -5.59
CA MET A 15 -30.62 -15.68 -5.47
C MET A 15 -31.01 -15.10 -6.84
N ASP A 16 -32.14 -15.48 -7.35
CA ASP A 16 -32.87 -14.69 -8.33
C ASP A 16 -33.78 -13.69 -7.59
N ASP A 17 -33.92 -12.51 -8.20
CA ASP A 17 -34.88 -11.44 -7.86
C ASP A 17 -34.44 -10.37 -6.84
N CYS A 18 -33.48 -9.54 -7.19
CA CYS A 18 -33.49 -8.14 -6.75
C CYS A 18 -34.25 -7.26 -7.74
N ASN A 19 -35.48 -7.03 -7.38
CA ASN A 19 -36.51 -6.27 -8.08
C ASN A 19 -36.11 -4.82 -8.36
N LEU A 20 -35.82 -4.51 -9.64
CA LEU A 20 -35.46 -3.19 -10.20
C LEU A 20 -36.61 -2.18 -10.20
N SER A 21 -37.72 -2.43 -9.47
CA SER A 21 -38.90 -1.58 -9.48
C SER A 21 -39.01 -0.54 -8.37
N TYR A 22 -38.04 -0.46 -7.42
CA TYR A 22 -38.15 0.46 -6.27
C TYR A 22 -37.50 1.85 -6.48
N CYS A 23 -36.72 2.05 -7.52
CA CYS A 23 -36.04 3.35 -7.78
C CYS A 23 -36.80 4.32 -8.72
N ALA A 24 -38.01 4.00 -9.20
CA ALA A 24 -38.69 4.81 -10.19
C ALA A 24 -39.86 5.67 -9.67
N LYS A 25 -40.09 5.80 -8.35
CA LYS A 25 -41.26 6.52 -7.82
C LYS A 25 -40.97 7.48 -6.67
N HIS A 26 -40.00 8.37 -6.79
CA HIS A 26 -39.97 9.63 -6.03
C HIS A 26 -39.02 10.64 -6.73
N LYS A 27 -39.48 11.13 -7.92
CA LYS A 27 -39.05 12.45 -8.40
C LYS A 27 -40.09 13.43 -7.84
N THR A 28 -39.80 14.03 -6.71
CA THR A 28 -40.41 15.28 -6.30
C THR A 28 -39.55 16.42 -6.84
N GLU A 29 -40.23 17.32 -7.58
CA GLU A 29 -39.69 18.58 -8.05
C GLU A 29 -39.20 19.42 -6.85
N GLU A 30 -37.91 19.41 -6.55
CA GLU A 30 -37.27 20.41 -5.69
C GLU A 30 -36.56 21.43 -6.57
N ASN A 31 -36.99 22.68 -6.40
CA ASN A 31 -36.58 23.91 -7.07
C ASN A 31 -35.01 23.97 -7.23
N GLU A 32 -34.53 24.02 -8.47
CA GLU A 32 -33.10 24.19 -8.82
C GLU A 32 -32.49 25.47 -8.24
N ASP A 33 -33.26 26.50 -7.95
CA ASP A 33 -32.79 27.78 -7.41
C ASP A 33 -32.29 27.71 -5.95
N THR A 34 -32.74 26.75 -5.17
CA THR A 34 -32.29 26.57 -3.76
C THR A 34 -30.95 25.83 -3.65
N CYS A 35 -30.62 25.01 -4.62
CA CYS A 35 -29.38 24.23 -4.62
C CYS A 35 -28.17 25.13 -4.97
N VAL A 36 -28.31 25.98 -5.97
CA VAL A 36 -27.25 26.92 -6.40
C VAL A 36 -26.92 27.95 -5.31
N GLY A 37 -27.93 28.43 -4.57
CA GLY A 37 -27.74 29.35 -3.46
C GLY A 37 -26.97 28.76 -2.28
N LYS A 38 -27.22 27.49 -1.94
CA LYS A 38 -26.50 26.75 -0.88
C LYS A 38 -25.05 26.47 -1.30
N TYR A 39 -24.80 26.13 -2.58
CA TYR A 39 -23.45 25.88 -3.09
C TYR A 39 -22.58 27.12 -3.10
N LYS A 40 -23.12 28.30 -3.46
CA LYS A 40 -22.38 29.58 -3.41
C LYS A 40 -21.96 29.96 -1.98
N LYS A 41 -22.83 29.73 -0.99
CA LYS A 41 -22.50 29.97 0.44
C LYS A 41 -21.42 28.99 0.95
N PHE A 42 -21.45 27.73 0.50
CA PHE A 42 -20.46 26.73 0.87
C PHE A 42 -19.07 27.02 0.29
N ILE A 43 -19.00 27.44 -0.97
CA ILE A 43 -17.74 27.87 -1.62
C ILE A 43 -17.16 29.12 -0.94
N ALA A 44 -18.01 30.09 -0.58
CA ALA A 44 -17.56 31.30 0.13
C ALA A 44 -17.00 30.97 1.53
N ALA A 45 -17.60 30.01 2.24
CA ALA A 45 -17.11 29.56 3.55
C ALA A 45 -15.75 28.83 3.44
N LEU A 46 -15.58 27.98 2.43
CA LEU A 46 -14.30 27.30 2.17
C LEU A 46 -13.19 28.29 1.80
N ALA A 47 -13.48 29.30 0.99
CA ALA A 47 -12.51 30.34 0.62
C ALA A 47 -12.06 31.18 1.84
N ALA A 48 -12.95 31.43 2.79
CA ALA A 48 -12.63 32.15 4.02
C ALA A 48 -11.73 31.33 4.95
N ILE A 49 -11.97 30.02 5.07
CA ILE A 49 -11.13 29.10 5.86
C ILE A 49 -9.71 29.05 5.26
N PHE A 50 -9.59 28.92 3.94
CA PHE A 50 -8.30 28.87 3.25
C PHE A 50 -7.48 30.15 3.42
N ALA A 51 -8.14 31.32 3.43
CA ALA A 51 -7.48 32.60 3.67
C ALA A 51 -6.92 32.76 5.11
N VAL A 52 -7.60 32.20 6.11
CA VAL A 52 -7.14 32.19 7.51
C VAL A 52 -5.94 31.27 7.70
N GLU A 53 -5.93 30.09 7.05
CA GLU A 53 -4.81 29.16 7.11
C GLU A 53 -3.55 29.72 6.42
N CYS A 54 -3.68 30.38 5.27
CA CYS A 54 -2.57 31.05 4.60
C CYS A 54 -1.97 32.20 5.44
N LEU A 55 -2.81 32.93 6.16
CA LEU A 55 -2.35 34.03 7.04
C LEU A 55 -1.59 33.46 8.27
N ALA A 56 -2.04 32.35 8.84
CA ALA A 56 -1.38 31.66 9.95
C ALA A 56 0.00 31.12 9.54
N LEU A 57 0.13 30.56 8.34
CA LEU A 57 1.40 30.09 7.77
C LEU A 57 2.40 31.24 7.55
N MET A 58 1.95 32.40 7.07
CA MET A 58 2.84 33.59 6.91
C MET A 58 3.35 34.12 8.23
N ILE A 59 2.55 34.10 9.29
CA ILE A 59 2.96 34.56 10.63
C ILE A 59 4.00 33.62 11.25
N THR A 60 3.86 32.29 11.03
CA THR A 60 4.83 31.31 11.55
C THR A 60 6.17 31.38 10.84
N THR A 61 6.23 31.65 9.53
CA THR A 61 7.49 31.81 8.79
C THR A 61 8.25 33.06 9.19
N CYS A 62 7.58 34.19 9.44
CA CYS A 62 8.22 35.41 9.95
C CYS A 62 8.79 35.28 11.38
N ALA A 63 8.21 34.40 12.21
CA ALA A 63 8.70 34.18 13.58
C ALA A 63 9.94 33.28 13.65
N MET A 64 10.22 32.50 12.63
CA MET A 64 11.38 31.60 12.59
C MET A 64 12.68 32.25 12.12
N GLU A 65 12.63 33.39 11.44
CA GLU A 65 13.84 34.10 10.98
C GLU A 65 14.54 34.94 12.06
N SER A 66 13.91 35.18 13.20
CA SER A 66 14.48 36.05 14.25
C SER A 66 15.21 35.34 15.39
N SER A 67 15.37 34.00 15.34
CA SER A 67 15.95 33.20 16.45
C SER A 67 17.33 32.60 16.19
N SER A 68 17.98 32.85 15.05
CA SER A 68 19.24 32.18 14.70
C SER A 68 20.53 32.97 14.97
N ALA A 69 20.46 34.01 15.79
CA ALA A 69 21.66 34.79 16.14
C ALA A 69 21.86 34.86 17.66
N TYR A 70 22.27 33.76 18.30
CA TYR A 70 23.04 33.80 19.55
C TYR A 70 23.28 32.37 20.09
N ARG A 71 24.50 31.83 19.89
CA ARG A 71 25.33 31.09 20.86
C ARG A 71 26.37 30.22 20.17
N ASN A 72 27.53 30.80 20.00
CA ASN A 72 28.78 30.02 19.99
C ASN A 72 29.32 30.01 21.43
N SER A 73 29.38 28.83 22.05
CA SER A 73 30.23 28.57 23.20
C SER A 73 30.57 27.08 23.19
N SER A 74 31.84 26.80 22.98
CA SER A 74 32.50 25.50 22.98
C SER A 74 32.24 24.66 24.22
N SER A 75 31.81 23.41 24.04
CA SER A 75 32.16 22.30 24.93
C SER A 75 32.28 21.03 24.08
N THR A 76 33.53 20.50 24.00
CA THR A 76 33.84 19.25 23.33
C THR A 76 33.25 18.10 24.15
N GLN A 77 32.07 17.68 23.83
CA GLN A 77 31.51 16.39 24.23
C GLN A 77 31.68 15.42 23.06
N LYS A 78 32.43 14.34 23.34
CA LYS A 78 32.58 13.18 22.47
C LYS A 78 31.23 12.48 22.35
N GLN A 79 30.44 12.90 21.36
CA GLN A 79 29.15 12.35 21.04
C GLN A 79 29.40 11.08 20.23
N THR A 80 29.22 9.93 20.82
CA THR A 80 28.95 8.68 20.08
C THR A 80 27.64 8.93 19.31
N SER A 81 27.75 9.16 18.02
CA SER A 81 26.58 9.25 17.15
C SER A 81 25.96 7.86 17.05
N GLU A 82 24.96 7.58 17.89
CA GLU A 82 23.94 6.63 17.48
C GLU A 82 23.31 7.22 16.22
N THR A 83 23.55 6.58 15.09
CA THR A 83 22.86 6.92 13.84
C THR A 83 21.39 6.62 14.08
N VAL A 84 20.61 7.68 14.28
CA VAL A 84 19.15 7.57 14.32
C VAL A 84 18.73 7.00 12.96
N TYR A 85 18.16 5.80 12.96
CA TYR A 85 17.63 5.17 11.76
C TYR A 85 16.48 6.05 11.23
N ASP A 86 16.71 6.70 10.10
CA ASP A 86 15.68 7.41 9.35
C ASP A 86 15.16 6.47 8.24
N PRO A 87 13.94 5.94 8.39
CA PRO A 87 13.38 5.00 7.42
C PRO A 87 13.10 5.64 6.04
N LEU A 88 13.25 6.96 5.93
CA LEU A 88 13.01 7.72 4.71
C LEU A 88 14.28 8.33 4.12
N ALA A 89 15.46 8.02 4.67
CA ALA A 89 16.72 8.44 4.09
C ALA A 89 16.84 7.97 2.63
N GLU A 90 17.59 8.73 1.80
CA GLU A 90 17.69 8.52 0.35
C GLU A 90 18.02 7.07 -0.06
N ASN A 91 18.83 6.38 0.75
CA ASN A 91 19.24 4.99 0.53
C ASN A 91 18.55 3.99 1.49
N SER A 92 17.46 4.37 2.12
CA SER A 92 16.72 3.47 3.02
C SER A 92 15.96 2.40 2.23
N ASP A 93 15.79 1.23 2.85
CA ASP A 93 14.85 0.23 2.38
C ASP A 93 13.38 0.70 2.57
N PRO A 94 12.40 0.09 1.88
CA PRO A 94 10.98 0.37 2.11
C PRO A 94 10.58 0.22 3.57
N ILE A 95 9.63 1.03 4.04
CA ILE A 95 9.03 0.87 5.37
C ILE A 95 8.29 -0.47 5.40
N HIS A 96 8.58 -1.29 6.39
CA HIS A 96 7.90 -2.57 6.58
C HIS A 96 6.53 -2.35 7.26
N TYR A 97 5.52 -1.97 6.51
CA TYR A 97 4.16 -1.97 7.03
C TYR A 97 3.64 -3.39 7.15
N LEU A 98 2.92 -3.65 8.24
CA LEU A 98 2.28 -4.94 8.49
C LEU A 98 0.76 -4.78 8.35
N GLN A 99 0.13 -5.62 7.54
CA GLN A 99 -1.33 -5.65 7.45
C GLN A 99 -1.98 -5.98 8.82
N THR A 100 -1.24 -6.67 9.69
CA THR A 100 -1.66 -7.06 11.04
C THR A 100 -1.40 -6.00 12.11
N ASP A 101 -0.87 -4.80 11.77
CA ASP A 101 -0.64 -3.73 12.74
C ASP A 101 -1.96 -3.34 13.42
N LYS A 102 -1.92 -3.23 14.76
CA LYS A 102 -3.07 -2.87 15.61
C LYS A 102 -3.76 -1.57 15.20
N LYS A 103 -3.06 -0.66 14.51
CA LYS A 103 -3.59 0.63 14.06
C LYS A 103 -4.66 0.48 12.98
N TRP A 104 -4.60 -0.58 12.16
CA TRP A 104 -5.48 -0.74 11.01
C TRP A 104 -5.98 -2.15 10.72
N LYS A 105 -5.43 -3.19 11.35
CA LYS A 105 -5.80 -4.59 11.06
C LYS A 105 -7.30 -4.89 11.11
N ASN A 106 -8.05 -4.15 11.93
CA ASN A 106 -9.50 -4.35 12.08
C ASN A 106 -10.33 -3.39 11.21
N MET A 107 -9.70 -2.54 10.39
CA MET A 107 -10.43 -1.65 9.49
C MET A 107 -11.05 -2.45 8.34
N PRO A 108 -12.31 -2.18 7.96
CA PRO A 108 -12.97 -2.84 6.85
C PRO A 108 -12.16 -2.69 5.55
N TYR A 109 -12.01 -3.78 4.81
CA TYR A 109 -11.35 -3.82 3.51
C TYR A 109 -11.77 -5.08 2.77
N SER A 110 -12.22 -4.94 1.52
CA SER A 110 -12.76 -6.08 0.77
C SER A 110 -13.88 -6.79 1.55
N GLU A 111 -13.91 -8.09 1.55
CA GLU A 111 -14.89 -8.93 2.25
C GLU A 111 -14.57 -9.12 3.75
N GLY A 112 -13.58 -8.42 4.28
CA GLY A 112 -13.16 -8.56 5.66
C GLY A 112 -12.46 -7.33 6.21
N THR A 113 -11.18 -7.45 6.51
CA THR A 113 -10.38 -6.37 7.11
C THR A 113 -9.01 -6.25 6.44
N ILE A 114 -8.32 -5.13 6.65
CA ILE A 114 -6.92 -4.97 6.20
C ILE A 114 -6.06 -6.11 6.75
N GLY A 115 -6.30 -6.55 8.01
CA GLY A 115 -5.55 -7.64 8.62
C GLY A 115 -5.71 -8.99 7.93
N THR A 116 -6.83 -9.23 7.26
CA THR A 116 -7.15 -10.50 6.59
C THR A 116 -6.96 -10.46 5.08
N TYR A 117 -7.30 -9.34 4.43
CA TYR A 117 -7.29 -9.20 2.96
C TYR A 117 -6.30 -8.15 2.44
N GLY A 118 -5.64 -7.40 3.32
CA GLY A 118 -4.87 -6.21 2.95
C GLY A 118 -3.42 -6.45 2.51
N CYS A 119 -3.00 -7.65 2.11
CA CYS A 119 -1.61 -7.89 1.72
C CYS A 119 -1.17 -7.00 0.54
N GLY A 120 -1.93 -6.94 -0.54
CA GLY A 120 -1.62 -6.10 -1.70
C GLY A 120 -1.67 -4.60 -1.37
N LEU A 121 -2.71 -4.15 -0.65
CA LEU A 121 -2.82 -2.78 -0.17
C LEU A 121 -1.61 -2.36 0.68
N THR A 122 -1.20 -3.22 1.62
CA THR A 122 -0.08 -2.95 2.53
C THR A 122 1.25 -2.94 1.79
N THR A 123 1.44 -3.86 0.84
CA THR A 123 2.61 -3.91 -0.02
C THR A 123 2.73 -2.67 -0.89
N ALA A 124 1.63 -2.23 -1.52
CA ALA A 124 1.60 -1.00 -2.32
C ALA A 124 1.86 0.25 -1.46
N ALA A 125 1.30 0.33 -0.23
CA ALA A 125 1.57 1.43 0.68
C ALA A 125 3.05 1.49 1.09
N SER A 126 3.70 0.35 1.33
CA SER A 126 5.13 0.28 1.62
C SER A 126 5.97 0.80 0.45
N TYR A 127 5.62 0.42 -0.78
CA TYR A 127 6.28 0.91 -1.99
C TYR A 127 6.10 2.42 -2.16
N ILE A 128 4.85 2.92 -2.09
CA ILE A 128 4.55 4.35 -2.26
C ILE A 128 5.26 5.20 -1.20
N SER A 129 5.22 4.80 0.07
CA SER A 129 5.91 5.54 1.13
C SER A 129 7.42 5.63 0.89
N TRP A 130 7.99 4.59 0.28
CA TRP A 130 9.42 4.54 -0.03
C TRP A 130 9.81 5.46 -1.20
N ILE A 131 9.07 5.42 -2.31
CA ILE A 131 9.38 6.27 -3.49
C ILE A 131 9.10 7.74 -3.20
N THR A 132 8.05 8.06 -2.44
CA THR A 132 7.70 9.44 -2.09
C THR A 132 8.47 10.01 -0.91
N LYS A 133 9.21 9.15 -0.17
CA LYS A 133 9.86 9.52 1.11
C LYS A 133 8.87 10.08 2.13
N ASP A 134 7.64 9.58 2.12
CA ASP A 134 6.56 10.06 2.98
C ASP A 134 5.87 8.91 3.74
N ALA A 135 6.15 8.80 5.04
CA ALA A 135 5.56 7.79 5.92
C ALA A 135 4.05 7.99 6.18
N SER A 136 3.44 9.07 5.70
CA SER A 136 1.98 9.26 5.78
C SER A 136 1.21 8.37 4.81
N TYR A 137 1.86 7.83 3.78
CA TYR A 137 1.31 6.81 2.89
C TYR A 137 1.22 5.44 3.58
N THR A 138 0.28 5.31 4.49
CA THR A 138 -0.04 4.07 5.21
C THR A 138 -1.08 3.24 4.46
N PRO A 139 -1.30 1.96 4.81
CA PRO A 139 -2.41 1.19 4.24
C PRO A 139 -3.77 1.89 4.37
N VAL A 140 -3.98 2.64 5.47
CA VAL A 140 -5.22 3.40 5.68
C VAL A 140 -5.36 4.58 4.72
N SER A 141 -4.29 5.37 4.56
CA SER A 141 -4.33 6.53 3.65
C SER A 141 -4.44 6.07 2.19
N LEU A 142 -3.78 5.00 1.81
CA LEU A 142 -3.92 4.42 0.47
C LEU A 142 -5.34 3.89 0.24
N HIS A 143 -5.92 3.14 1.19
CA HIS A 143 -7.32 2.68 1.08
C HIS A 143 -8.30 3.86 0.92
N LYS A 144 -8.09 4.96 1.66
CA LYS A 144 -8.91 6.16 1.50
C LYS A 144 -8.80 6.78 0.09
N ALA A 145 -7.62 6.69 -0.53
CA ALA A 145 -7.39 7.24 -1.86
C ALA A 145 -7.97 6.36 -2.98
N VAL A 146 -7.82 5.03 -2.88
CA VAL A 146 -8.22 4.10 -3.94
C VAL A 146 -9.61 3.46 -3.71
N GLY A 147 -10.09 3.40 -2.47
CA GLY A 147 -11.30 2.63 -2.12
C GLY A 147 -11.17 1.18 -2.58
N ASP A 148 -12.20 0.69 -3.26
CA ASP A 148 -12.24 -0.66 -3.85
C ASP A 148 -11.78 -0.69 -5.31
N SER A 149 -11.30 0.44 -5.88
CA SER A 149 -10.90 0.50 -7.30
C SER A 149 -9.72 -0.42 -7.66
N CYS A 150 -8.90 -0.76 -6.69
CA CYS A 150 -7.78 -1.70 -6.84
C CYS A 150 -8.13 -3.15 -6.44
N LEU A 151 -9.43 -3.48 -6.37
CA LEU A 151 -9.92 -4.84 -6.20
C LEU A 151 -10.52 -5.38 -7.51
N THR A 152 -10.45 -6.70 -7.67
CA THR A 152 -11.21 -7.48 -8.66
C THR A 152 -11.80 -8.67 -7.91
N ASP A 153 -13.13 -8.79 -7.93
CA ASP A 153 -13.88 -9.85 -7.21
C ASP A 153 -13.46 -9.96 -5.73
N GLY A 154 -13.31 -8.81 -5.06
CA GLY A 154 -12.89 -8.75 -3.66
C GLY A 154 -11.42 -9.08 -3.39
N VAL A 155 -10.60 -9.34 -4.41
CA VAL A 155 -9.17 -9.69 -4.28
C VAL A 155 -8.31 -8.49 -4.70
N ASN A 156 -7.14 -8.31 -4.06
CA ASN A 156 -6.17 -7.31 -4.47
C ASN A 156 -5.72 -7.53 -5.92
N ASP A 157 -5.97 -6.56 -6.78
CA ASP A 157 -5.54 -6.54 -8.17
C ASP A 157 -4.26 -5.70 -8.30
N MET A 158 -3.12 -6.37 -8.35
CA MET A 158 -1.83 -5.66 -8.41
C MET A 158 -1.62 -4.92 -9.72
N GLY A 159 -2.29 -5.32 -10.81
CA GLY A 159 -2.28 -4.55 -12.06
C GLY A 159 -2.96 -3.19 -11.88
N LYS A 160 -4.09 -3.14 -11.17
CA LYS A 160 -4.77 -1.88 -10.85
C LYS A 160 -3.97 -1.01 -9.87
N PHE A 161 -3.25 -1.61 -8.91
CA PHE A 161 -2.33 -0.86 -8.07
C PHE A 161 -1.16 -0.27 -8.88
N CYS A 162 -0.56 -1.03 -9.79
CA CYS A 162 0.48 -0.52 -10.69
C CYS A 162 -0.03 0.63 -11.57
N GLU A 163 -1.23 0.49 -12.14
CA GLU A 163 -1.87 1.56 -12.92
C GLU A 163 -2.12 2.82 -12.09
N TYR A 164 -2.66 2.67 -10.85
CA TYR A 164 -2.84 3.80 -9.94
C TYR A 164 -1.52 4.51 -9.63
N ILE A 165 -0.45 3.74 -9.34
CA ILE A 165 0.87 4.27 -9.03
C ILE A 165 1.45 4.98 -10.25
N HIS A 166 1.35 4.39 -11.46
CA HIS A 166 1.75 5.01 -12.71
C HIS A 166 1.06 6.35 -12.94
N GLN A 167 -0.26 6.39 -12.82
CA GLN A 167 -1.05 7.61 -13.04
C GLN A 167 -0.78 8.70 -12.01
N THR A 168 -0.45 8.32 -10.77
CA THR A 168 -0.29 9.25 -9.66
C THR A 168 1.14 9.77 -9.51
N TYR A 169 2.14 8.90 -9.73
CA TYR A 169 3.55 9.19 -9.44
C TYR A 169 4.46 9.14 -10.68
N GLY A 170 3.95 8.65 -11.82
CA GLY A 170 4.71 8.55 -13.07
C GLY A 170 5.59 7.31 -13.19
N ASP A 171 5.50 6.37 -12.26
CA ASP A 171 6.30 5.14 -12.25
C ASP A 171 6.07 4.32 -13.52
N GLU A 172 7.11 3.67 -14.01
CA GLU A 172 6.95 2.65 -15.06
C GLU A 172 6.51 1.32 -14.46
N TYR A 173 5.64 0.57 -15.18
CA TYR A 173 5.32 -0.80 -14.81
C TYR A 173 5.21 -1.69 -16.05
N LYS A 174 5.40 -3.01 -15.85
CA LYS A 174 5.30 -4.03 -16.89
C LYS A 174 4.04 -4.87 -16.73
N PRO A 175 3.52 -5.45 -17.82
CA PRO A 175 2.43 -6.41 -17.74
C PRO A 175 2.76 -7.57 -16.80
N GLN A 176 1.72 -8.22 -16.27
CA GLN A 176 1.87 -9.42 -15.46
C GLN A 176 2.66 -10.50 -16.18
N THR A 177 3.61 -11.10 -15.47
CA THR A 177 4.33 -12.29 -15.94
C THR A 177 4.27 -13.43 -14.92
N TRP A 178 4.25 -14.67 -15.40
CA TRP A 178 4.42 -15.90 -14.61
C TRP A 178 5.84 -16.48 -14.82
N ASN A 179 6.66 -15.81 -15.61
CA ASN A 179 8.02 -16.24 -15.91
C ASN A 179 8.99 -15.69 -14.85
N ILE A 180 9.49 -16.60 -14.03
CA ILE A 180 10.42 -16.23 -12.95
C ILE A 180 11.75 -15.66 -13.48
N ASP A 181 12.20 -16.07 -14.67
CA ASP A 181 13.44 -15.54 -15.24
C ASP A 181 13.24 -14.10 -15.75
N GLU A 182 12.06 -13.76 -16.29
CA GLU A 182 11.68 -12.38 -16.61
C GLU A 182 11.62 -11.54 -15.33
N ALA A 183 10.96 -12.03 -14.28
CA ALA A 183 10.89 -11.34 -13.00
C ALA A 183 12.28 -11.08 -12.39
N LYS A 184 13.19 -12.07 -12.46
CA LYS A 184 14.59 -11.92 -12.04
C LYS A 184 15.34 -10.89 -12.90
N GLN A 185 15.09 -10.86 -14.21
CA GLN A 185 15.69 -9.85 -15.07
C GLN A 185 15.19 -8.44 -14.73
N ASP A 186 13.90 -8.29 -14.46
CA ASP A 186 13.32 -7.02 -14.03
C ASP A 186 13.96 -6.49 -12.75
N LEU A 187 14.20 -7.37 -11.76
CA LEU A 187 14.95 -7.00 -10.55
C LEU A 187 16.37 -6.50 -10.86
N ARG A 188 17.09 -7.16 -11.79
CA ARG A 188 18.42 -6.72 -12.22
C ARG A 188 18.38 -5.38 -12.95
N ASP A 189 17.29 -5.08 -13.63
CA ASP A 189 17.04 -3.82 -14.34
C ASP A 189 16.57 -2.70 -13.39
N GLY A 190 16.49 -3.01 -12.08
CA GLY A 190 16.14 -2.06 -11.03
C GLY A 190 14.65 -1.86 -10.81
N TYR A 191 13.80 -2.78 -11.28
CA TYR A 191 12.39 -2.82 -10.92
C TYR A 191 12.21 -3.49 -9.56
N CYS A 192 11.18 -3.05 -8.83
CA CYS A 192 10.60 -3.81 -7.74
C CYS A 192 9.53 -4.76 -8.28
N LEU A 193 9.20 -5.82 -7.54
CA LEU A 193 8.13 -6.72 -7.93
C LEU A 193 7.05 -6.74 -6.85
N PHE A 194 5.80 -6.58 -7.24
CA PHE A 194 4.68 -7.08 -6.49
C PHE A 194 4.51 -8.54 -6.87
N ALA A 195 4.88 -9.43 -5.96
CA ALA A 195 4.94 -10.87 -6.23
C ALA A 195 3.82 -11.60 -5.49
N SER A 196 3.03 -12.36 -6.23
CA SER A 196 2.07 -13.29 -5.64
C SER A 196 2.80 -14.56 -5.24
N VAL A 197 2.61 -15.01 -3.99
CA VAL A 197 3.24 -16.21 -3.44
C VAL A 197 2.19 -17.13 -2.84
N TYR A 198 2.35 -18.43 -3.08
CA TYR A 198 1.46 -19.48 -2.56
C TYR A 198 2.19 -20.42 -1.59
N THR A 199 3.51 -20.42 -1.62
CA THR A 199 4.35 -21.24 -0.73
C THR A 199 4.94 -20.35 0.37
N GLY A 200 4.94 -20.83 1.61
CA GLY A 200 5.47 -20.06 2.74
C GLY A 200 6.93 -19.67 2.57
N LEU A 201 7.23 -18.40 2.76
CA LEU A 201 8.59 -17.85 2.62
C LEU A 201 9.56 -18.39 3.67
N ARG A 202 9.08 -18.69 4.88
CA ARG A 202 9.88 -19.14 6.02
C ARG A 202 9.72 -20.60 6.35
N GLU A 203 8.48 -21.09 6.32
CA GLU A 203 8.13 -22.44 6.74
C GLU A 203 7.94 -23.32 5.50
N GLU A 204 8.81 -24.29 5.34
CA GLU A 204 8.66 -25.32 4.32
C GLU A 204 7.30 -26.04 4.47
N GLY A 205 6.55 -26.15 3.37
CA GLY A 205 5.24 -26.79 3.36
C GLY A 205 4.06 -25.91 3.79
N LYS A 206 4.27 -24.69 4.28
CA LYS A 206 3.18 -23.74 4.48
C LYS A 206 2.62 -23.30 3.13
N GLN A 207 1.30 -23.29 3.01
CA GLN A 207 0.60 -22.82 1.81
C GLN A 207 -0.17 -21.54 2.14
N TYR A 208 -0.20 -20.60 1.19
CA TYR A 208 -1.09 -19.46 1.19
C TYR A 208 -2.19 -19.68 0.15
N GLU A 209 -3.36 -19.11 0.37
CA GLU A 209 -4.46 -19.06 -0.62
C GLU A 209 -4.29 -17.90 -1.61
N GLY A 210 -3.10 -17.35 -1.68
CA GLY A 210 -2.72 -16.16 -2.43
C GLY A 210 -2.25 -15.08 -1.45
N HIS A 211 -1.00 -14.67 -1.59
CA HIS A 211 -0.42 -13.64 -0.74
C HIS A 211 0.48 -12.75 -1.57
N ILE A 212 0.48 -11.45 -1.31
CA ILE A 212 1.30 -10.48 -2.04
C ILE A 212 2.42 -10.01 -1.14
N VAL A 213 3.65 -10.04 -1.68
CA VAL A 213 4.86 -9.54 -1.03
C VAL A 213 5.58 -8.53 -1.93
N LEU A 214 6.41 -7.68 -1.34
CA LEU A 214 7.29 -6.77 -2.08
C LEU A 214 8.69 -7.38 -2.22
N VAL A 215 9.14 -7.60 -3.46
CA VAL A 215 10.53 -7.87 -3.77
C VAL A 215 11.15 -6.57 -4.28
N TYR A 216 12.12 -6.00 -3.56
CA TYR A 216 12.46 -4.60 -3.79
C TYR A 216 13.91 -4.34 -4.23
N LYS A 217 14.77 -5.32 -4.18
CA LYS A 217 16.11 -5.22 -4.77
C LYS A 217 16.81 -6.58 -4.86
N TRP A 218 17.87 -6.63 -5.64
CA TRP A 218 18.82 -7.73 -5.71
C TRP A 218 20.25 -7.19 -5.62
N ASP A 219 20.99 -7.61 -4.62
CA ASP A 219 22.39 -7.23 -4.40
C ASP A 219 23.24 -8.44 -4.02
N ASP A 220 24.51 -8.20 -3.62
CA ASP A 220 25.45 -9.27 -3.24
C ASP A 220 24.96 -10.13 -2.05
N SER A 221 24.04 -9.62 -1.25
CA SER A 221 23.44 -10.34 -0.13
C SER A 221 22.30 -11.26 -0.57
N GLY A 222 21.75 -11.06 -1.78
CA GLY A 222 20.66 -11.83 -2.35
C GLY A 222 19.46 -10.99 -2.80
N ILE A 223 18.32 -11.65 -2.91
CA ILE A 223 17.03 -11.05 -3.32
C ILE A 223 16.27 -10.60 -2.07
N TRP A 224 16.01 -9.32 -1.95
CA TRP A 224 15.39 -8.71 -0.77
C TRP A 224 13.87 -8.71 -0.88
N ILE A 225 13.23 -9.30 0.11
CA ILE A 225 11.77 -9.44 0.18
C ILE A 225 11.24 -8.90 1.49
N MET A 226 10.05 -8.33 1.44
CA MET A 226 9.31 -7.84 2.57
C MET A 226 7.89 -8.42 2.56
N ASP A 227 7.54 -9.16 3.63
CA ASP A 227 6.24 -9.79 3.80
C ASP A 227 5.33 -8.89 4.66
N PRO A 228 4.20 -8.37 4.14
CA PRO A 228 3.29 -7.52 4.90
C PRO A 228 2.55 -8.25 6.02
N TYR A 229 2.64 -9.57 6.09
CA TYR A 229 2.01 -10.38 7.16
C TYR A 229 2.98 -10.78 8.26
N ASP A 230 4.24 -11.06 7.92
CA ASP A 230 5.26 -11.52 8.86
C ASP A 230 6.20 -10.39 9.28
N LYS A 231 6.06 -9.92 10.52
CA LYS A 231 6.88 -8.83 11.09
C LYS A 231 8.39 -9.11 11.09
N ASP A 232 8.76 -10.39 11.09
CA ASP A 232 10.16 -10.81 11.16
C ASP A 232 10.71 -11.15 9.77
N TYR A 233 9.90 -11.01 8.70
CA TYR A 233 10.34 -11.32 7.35
C TYR A 233 10.50 -10.06 6.49
N LYS A 234 11.60 -9.39 6.73
CA LYS A 234 12.22 -8.40 5.85
C LYS A 234 13.70 -8.76 5.73
N GLY A 235 14.13 -9.24 4.58
CA GLY A 235 15.52 -9.66 4.40
C GLY A 235 15.82 -10.24 3.03
N ALA A 236 17.10 -10.59 2.84
CA ALA A 236 17.58 -11.22 1.63
C ALA A 236 17.41 -12.74 1.68
N MET A 237 17.04 -13.32 0.54
CA MET A 237 17.10 -14.76 0.31
C MET A 237 18.01 -15.10 -0.87
N SER A 238 18.56 -16.31 -0.88
CA SER A 238 19.34 -16.78 -2.03
C SER A 238 18.46 -16.94 -3.27
N GLU A 239 19.07 -16.85 -4.47
CA GLU A 239 18.35 -17.11 -5.72
C GLU A 239 17.76 -18.52 -5.75
N GLU A 240 18.46 -19.53 -5.19
CA GLU A 240 17.96 -20.89 -5.09
C GLU A 240 16.65 -20.94 -4.30
N LYS A 241 16.60 -20.27 -3.14
CA LYS A 241 15.39 -20.21 -2.33
C LYS A 241 14.29 -19.42 -3.03
N PHE A 242 14.60 -18.33 -3.71
CA PHE A 242 13.65 -17.58 -4.51
C PHE A 242 13.01 -18.46 -5.58
N ASN A 243 13.82 -19.20 -6.33
CA ASN A 243 13.33 -20.14 -7.32
C ASN A 243 12.43 -21.22 -6.66
N ALA A 244 12.83 -21.80 -5.54
CA ALA A 244 12.04 -22.81 -4.84
C ALA A 244 10.67 -22.28 -4.38
N VAL A 245 10.59 -21.03 -3.95
CA VAL A 245 9.35 -20.39 -3.48
C VAL A 245 8.42 -20.04 -4.63
N PHE A 246 8.96 -19.49 -5.73
CA PHE A 246 8.16 -18.88 -6.79
C PHE A 246 8.00 -19.72 -8.06
N SER A 247 8.57 -20.93 -8.13
CA SER A 247 8.45 -21.83 -9.30
C SER A 247 7.26 -22.78 -9.23
N ASP A 248 6.24 -22.48 -8.45
CA ASP A 248 5.07 -23.34 -8.24
C ASP A 248 4.06 -23.32 -9.41
N GLY A 249 4.32 -22.51 -10.43
CA GLY A 249 3.48 -22.35 -11.62
C GLY A 249 2.19 -21.56 -11.37
N ARG A 250 1.97 -21.05 -10.16
CA ARG A 250 0.84 -20.20 -9.76
C ARG A 250 1.28 -18.79 -9.44
N SER A 251 2.52 -18.62 -8.98
CA SER A 251 3.11 -17.33 -8.65
C SER A 251 3.20 -16.45 -9.87
N TYR A 252 2.87 -15.18 -9.70
CA TYR A 252 2.95 -14.17 -10.75
C TYR A 252 3.58 -12.88 -10.21
N PHE A 253 4.03 -12.03 -11.12
CA PHE A 253 4.77 -10.81 -10.80
C PHE A 253 4.25 -9.63 -11.60
N TYR A 254 4.20 -8.47 -10.97
CA TYR A 254 4.11 -7.16 -11.62
C TYR A 254 5.39 -6.38 -11.29
N ALA A 255 6.15 -6.02 -12.31
CA ALA A 255 7.35 -5.21 -12.15
C ALA A 255 6.98 -3.72 -12.20
N ILE A 256 7.52 -2.94 -11.24
CA ILE A 256 7.28 -1.50 -11.12
C ILE A 256 8.58 -0.78 -10.77
N LYS A 257 8.80 0.41 -11.34
CA LYS A 257 10.02 1.19 -11.17
C LYS A 257 9.73 2.67 -11.06
N HIS A 258 10.25 3.30 -10.03
CA HIS A 258 10.24 4.76 -9.89
C HIS A 258 11.33 5.36 -10.79
N LEU A 259 11.02 6.46 -11.52
CA LEU A 259 11.89 7.12 -12.49
C LEU A 259 12.65 8.29 -11.86
#